data_cd5473ef09e1e0971bc2acb9e71ebe4b
#
_entry.id   cd5473ef09e1e0971bc2acb9e71ebe4b
#
_cell.length_a   1.000
_cell.length_b   1.000
_cell.length_c   1.000
_cell.angle_alpha   90.00
_cell.angle_beta   90.00
_cell.angle_gamma   90.00
#
_symmetry.space_group_name_H-M   'P 1'
#
loop_
_entity.id
_entity.type
_entity.pdbx_description
1 polymer ?
#
loop_
_entity_poly.entity_id
_entity_poly.type
_entity_poly.pdbx_seq_one_letter_code
_entity_poly.pdbx_strand_id
1 'polypeptide(L)'
;MNQSPLQKARYQYSPKLPGMLRNGISEICVKEGNATQSVADQEKIAALFPNTYGEKEITFEKGENTSAAKKQVVGVILSGGQAPGGHNVICGLYDALKATSKENVLYGFKNGPIGLLEDNYVEFDDAYIDAYRNTGGFDIIGSGRTKLETEEQFAVAAKVCEKHGITAIVIIGGDDSNTNAAVLAEYFAAHNTGVQVIGCPKTIDGDLKNEDIECSFGFDTATKTCLLYTSDAADEARSV
;
A
#
# COMPACT_ATOMS: atom_id res chain seq x y z
N MET A 1 -17.63 -19.77 -19.45
CA MET A 1 -16.97 -18.78 -20.33
C MET A 1 -15.62 -19.32 -20.74
N ASN A 2 -15.25 -19.19 -22.01
CA ASN A 2 -13.91 -19.61 -22.47
C ASN A 2 -12.88 -18.57 -22.00
N GLN A 3 -11.97 -18.97 -21.10
CA GLN A 3 -10.87 -18.13 -20.65
C GLN A 3 -9.82 -18.03 -21.75
N SER A 4 -9.30 -16.81 -21.98
CA SER A 4 -8.17 -16.61 -22.90
C SER A 4 -6.88 -17.29 -22.38
N PRO A 5 -5.90 -17.59 -23.26
CA PRO A 5 -4.61 -18.15 -22.83
C PRO A 5 -3.91 -17.25 -21.79
N LEU A 6 -3.98 -15.93 -21.95
CA LEU A 6 -3.41 -14.96 -21.00
C LEU A 6 -4.09 -15.02 -19.64
N GLN A 7 -5.43 -15.12 -19.61
CA GLN A 7 -6.17 -15.26 -18.37
C GLN A 7 -5.83 -16.55 -17.62
N LYS A 8 -5.67 -17.67 -18.36
CA LYS A 8 -5.21 -18.94 -17.76
C LYS A 8 -3.82 -18.81 -17.16
N ALA A 9 -2.88 -18.22 -17.91
CA ALA A 9 -1.51 -18.00 -17.44
C ALA A 9 -1.48 -17.11 -16.18
N ARG A 10 -2.32 -16.07 -16.14
CA ARG A 10 -2.46 -15.17 -14.99
C ARG A 10 -2.93 -15.92 -13.73
N TYR A 11 -3.91 -16.80 -13.85
CA TYR A 11 -4.40 -17.59 -12.71
C TYR A 11 -3.39 -18.66 -12.25
N GLN A 12 -2.52 -19.11 -13.12
CA GLN A 12 -1.47 -20.08 -12.78
C GLN A 12 -0.22 -19.42 -12.18
N TYR A 13 -0.07 -18.10 -12.33
CA TYR A 13 1.09 -17.39 -11.82
C TYR A 13 1.01 -17.25 -10.30
N SER A 14 2.06 -17.73 -9.63
CA SER A 14 2.26 -17.54 -8.19
C SER A 14 3.49 -16.65 -7.96
N PRO A 15 3.32 -15.47 -7.37
CA PRO A 15 4.44 -14.59 -7.05
C PRO A 15 5.44 -15.28 -6.11
N LYS A 16 6.72 -15.05 -6.35
CA LYS A 16 7.77 -15.50 -5.41
C LYS A 16 7.76 -14.59 -4.19
N LEU A 17 7.49 -15.16 -3.04
CA LEU A 17 7.61 -14.44 -1.78
C LEU A 17 9.08 -14.20 -1.42
N PRO A 18 9.41 -13.06 -0.80
CA PRO A 18 10.70 -12.84 -0.17
C PRO A 18 11.06 -13.99 0.76
N GLY A 19 12.37 -14.28 0.89
CA GLY A 19 12.84 -15.42 1.67
C GLY A 19 12.29 -15.49 3.09
N MET A 20 12.10 -14.31 3.71
CA MET A 20 11.51 -14.16 5.05
C MET A 20 10.06 -14.63 5.14
N LEU A 21 9.25 -14.37 4.11
CA LEU A 21 7.80 -14.64 4.12
C LEU A 21 7.43 -16.06 3.70
N ARG A 22 8.41 -16.88 3.24
CA ARG A 22 8.14 -18.22 2.67
C ARG A 22 7.52 -19.20 3.67
N ASN A 23 7.85 -19.05 4.95
CA ASN A 23 7.37 -19.95 6.00
C ASN A 23 6.16 -19.37 6.75
N GLY A 24 5.69 -18.20 6.34
CA GLY A 24 4.56 -17.51 6.96
C GLY A 24 4.97 -16.50 8.04
N ILE A 25 4.00 -15.72 8.46
CA ILE A 25 4.20 -14.58 9.40
C ILE A 25 4.53 -15.05 10.82
N SER A 26 4.13 -16.27 11.19
CA SER A 26 4.41 -16.85 12.51
C SER A 26 5.90 -17.09 12.79
N GLU A 27 6.72 -17.14 11.74
CA GLU A 27 8.17 -17.31 11.85
C GLU A 27 8.95 -16.00 11.67
N ILE A 28 8.29 -14.86 11.80
CA ILE A 28 8.88 -13.54 11.62
C ILE A 28 8.81 -12.76 12.92
N CYS A 29 9.97 -12.30 13.38
CA CYS A 29 10.08 -11.34 14.47
C CYS A 29 10.38 -9.96 13.93
N VAL A 30 9.81 -8.95 14.59
CA VAL A 30 10.15 -7.55 14.35
C VAL A 30 11.43 -7.21 15.11
N LYS A 31 12.38 -6.58 14.43
CA LYS A 31 13.58 -6.01 15.03
C LYS A 31 13.56 -4.50 14.85
N GLU A 32 13.69 -3.80 15.95
CA GLU A 32 13.85 -2.35 15.96
C GLU A 32 15.29 -1.97 15.69
N GLY A 33 15.47 -1.06 14.76
CA GLY A 33 16.73 -0.44 14.40
C GLY A 33 16.96 0.90 15.11
N ASN A 34 17.67 1.79 14.45
CA ASN A 34 17.93 3.14 14.93
C ASN A 34 16.71 4.04 14.74
N ALA A 35 16.63 5.12 15.52
CA ALA A 35 15.67 6.18 15.27
C ALA A 35 15.94 6.82 13.90
N THR A 36 14.85 7.01 13.13
CA THR A 36 14.94 7.66 11.81
C THR A 36 15.04 9.17 11.94
N GLN A 37 15.60 9.80 10.93
CA GLN A 37 15.72 11.25 10.86
C GLN A 37 15.42 11.73 9.45
N SER A 38 14.85 12.92 9.33
CA SER A 38 14.71 13.56 8.02
C SER A 38 16.06 13.94 7.44
N VAL A 39 16.19 13.89 6.12
CA VAL A 39 17.43 14.24 5.39
C VAL A 39 17.80 15.72 5.58
N ALA A 40 16.79 16.60 5.68
CA ALA A 40 16.95 18.04 5.86
C ALA A 40 15.90 18.58 6.83
N ASP A 41 16.09 19.82 7.31
CA ASP A 41 15.14 20.56 8.17
C ASP A 41 14.69 19.78 9.43
N GLN A 42 15.56 18.98 10.02
CA GLN A 42 15.23 18.05 11.09
C GLN A 42 14.46 18.69 12.24
N GLU A 43 14.90 19.84 12.75
CA GLU A 43 14.23 20.54 13.86
C GLU A 43 12.82 21.00 13.49
N LYS A 44 12.63 21.49 12.25
CA LYS A 44 11.31 21.95 11.78
C LYS A 44 10.36 20.77 11.60
N ILE A 45 10.84 19.67 11.02
CA ILE A 45 10.03 18.47 10.80
C ILE A 45 9.68 17.83 12.16
N ALA A 46 10.62 17.72 13.09
CA ALA A 46 10.35 17.23 14.43
C ALA A 46 9.31 18.08 15.17
N ALA A 47 9.34 19.40 14.97
CA ALA A 47 8.33 20.29 15.55
C ALA A 47 6.94 20.11 14.94
N LEU A 48 6.84 19.73 13.66
CA LEU A 48 5.57 19.46 12.97
C LEU A 48 5.00 18.06 13.25
N PHE A 49 5.87 17.12 13.59
CA PHE A 49 5.51 15.72 13.83
C PHE A 49 5.99 15.23 15.21
N PRO A 50 5.58 15.88 16.31
CA PRO A 50 6.12 15.58 17.65
C PRO A 50 5.79 14.17 18.15
N ASN A 51 4.79 13.49 17.60
CA ASN A 51 4.36 12.17 18.03
C ASN A 51 4.89 11.04 17.16
N THR A 52 5.33 11.35 15.93
CA THR A 52 5.76 10.33 14.96
C THR A 52 7.18 10.54 14.44
N TYR A 53 7.82 11.69 14.68
CA TYR A 53 9.21 11.91 14.29
C TYR A 53 10.17 11.08 15.13
N GLY A 54 11.15 10.48 14.47
CA GLY A 54 12.17 9.70 15.14
C GLY A 54 11.74 8.26 15.49
N GLU A 55 10.63 7.79 14.94
CA GLU A 55 10.26 6.39 15.04
C GLU A 55 11.40 5.50 14.54
N LYS A 56 11.54 4.33 15.16
CA LYS A 56 12.62 3.41 14.84
C LYS A 56 12.38 2.73 13.49
N GLU A 57 13.45 2.53 12.77
CA GLU A 57 13.46 1.64 11.64
C GLU A 57 13.03 0.23 12.04
N ILE A 58 12.20 -0.39 11.23
CA ILE A 58 11.69 -1.74 11.49
C ILE A 58 12.26 -2.69 10.43
N THR A 59 12.93 -3.73 10.88
CA THR A 59 13.38 -4.84 10.04
C THR A 59 12.74 -6.15 10.51
N PHE A 60 12.78 -7.16 9.64
CA PHE A 60 12.22 -8.46 9.93
C PHE A 60 13.33 -9.52 9.99
N GLU A 61 13.31 -10.33 11.04
CA GLU A 61 14.23 -11.45 11.22
C GLU A 61 13.44 -12.76 11.42
N LYS A 62 14.10 -13.89 11.16
CA LYS A 62 13.52 -15.19 11.49
C LYS A 62 13.44 -15.37 13.01
N GLY A 63 12.28 -15.77 13.49
CA GLY A 63 12.05 -16.02 14.90
C GLY A 63 10.60 -16.43 15.16
N GLU A 64 10.29 -16.86 16.36
CA GLU A 64 8.92 -17.14 16.74
C GLU A 64 8.17 -15.84 17.04
N ASN A 65 7.08 -15.62 16.33
CA ASN A 65 6.17 -14.54 16.67
C ASN A 65 5.30 -14.95 17.86
N THR A 66 5.68 -14.49 19.03
CA THR A 66 4.95 -14.79 20.29
C THR A 66 3.78 -13.83 20.54
N SER A 67 3.58 -12.83 19.70
CA SER A 67 2.48 -11.90 19.82
C SER A 67 1.15 -12.61 19.54
N ALA A 68 0.24 -12.60 20.50
CA ALA A 68 -1.11 -13.08 20.28
C ALA A 68 -1.72 -12.31 19.09
N ALA A 69 -2.14 -13.03 18.06
CA ALA A 69 -2.75 -12.45 16.88
C ALA A 69 -4.08 -11.77 17.26
N LYS A 70 -4.05 -10.47 17.42
CA LYS A 70 -5.28 -9.68 17.56
C LYS A 70 -5.95 -9.60 16.19
N LYS A 71 -7.29 -9.63 16.18
CA LYS A 71 -8.06 -9.37 14.96
C LYS A 71 -7.60 -8.03 14.35
N GLN A 72 -7.26 -8.06 13.07
CA GLN A 72 -6.88 -6.89 12.30
C GLN A 72 -8.03 -6.49 11.36
N VAL A 73 -8.36 -5.23 11.38
CA VAL A 73 -9.28 -4.61 10.41
C VAL A 73 -8.50 -3.51 9.72
N VAL A 74 -8.19 -3.70 8.46
CA VAL A 74 -7.30 -2.81 7.71
C VAL A 74 -8.07 -2.10 6.62
N GLY A 75 -7.90 -0.79 6.51
CA GLY A 75 -8.36 0.01 5.39
C GLY A 75 -7.24 0.22 4.38
N VAL A 76 -7.51 0.12 3.07
CA VAL A 76 -6.55 0.43 2.02
C VAL A 76 -7.08 1.52 1.09
N ILE A 77 -6.20 2.42 0.69
CA ILE A 77 -6.51 3.57 -0.17
C ILE A 77 -5.49 3.59 -1.32
N LEU A 78 -5.98 3.68 -2.57
CA LEU A 78 -5.16 4.02 -3.73
C LEU A 78 -5.21 5.52 -3.95
N SER A 79 -4.08 6.21 -3.81
CA SER A 79 -4.02 7.67 -3.84
C SER A 79 -3.11 8.19 -4.95
N GLY A 80 -3.53 9.28 -5.59
CA GLY A 80 -2.77 9.95 -6.65
C GLY A 80 -2.97 9.34 -8.03
N GLY A 81 -1.96 9.47 -8.90
CA GLY A 81 -1.95 8.92 -10.24
C GLY A 81 -1.83 7.41 -10.25
N GLN A 82 -2.34 6.77 -11.30
CA GLN A 82 -2.27 5.33 -11.45
C GLN A 82 -0.83 4.87 -11.75
N ALA A 83 -0.49 3.68 -11.27
CA ALA A 83 0.75 2.97 -11.58
C ALA A 83 0.50 1.46 -11.64
N PRO A 84 1.20 0.72 -12.49
CA PRO A 84 1.09 -0.74 -12.50
C PRO A 84 1.51 -1.34 -11.15
N GLY A 85 0.71 -2.26 -10.61
CA GLY A 85 1.06 -3.03 -9.41
C GLY A 85 0.20 -2.78 -8.17
N GLY A 86 -0.68 -1.77 -8.16
CA GLY A 86 -1.57 -1.51 -7.02
C GLY A 86 -2.44 -2.70 -6.64
N HIS A 87 -2.98 -3.41 -7.65
CA HIS A 87 -3.73 -4.65 -7.42
C HIS A 87 -2.90 -5.72 -6.68
N ASN A 88 -1.62 -5.82 -7.02
CA ASN A 88 -0.73 -6.81 -6.42
C ASN A 88 -0.45 -6.51 -4.95
N VAL A 89 -0.32 -5.22 -4.60
CA VAL A 89 -0.16 -4.79 -3.19
C VAL A 89 -1.41 -5.14 -2.39
N ILE A 90 -2.60 -4.83 -2.92
CA ILE A 90 -3.88 -5.14 -2.25
C ILE A 90 -4.08 -6.65 -2.12
N CYS A 91 -3.83 -7.43 -3.18
CA CYS A 91 -3.92 -8.90 -3.12
C CYS A 91 -2.94 -9.49 -2.09
N GLY A 92 -1.69 -9.00 -2.07
CA GLY A 92 -0.68 -9.44 -1.10
C GLY A 92 -1.06 -9.11 0.34
N LEU A 93 -1.62 -7.92 0.58
CA LEU A 93 -2.11 -7.50 1.88
C LEU A 93 -3.29 -8.38 2.34
N TYR A 94 -4.24 -8.65 1.44
CA TYR A 94 -5.37 -9.54 1.70
C TYR A 94 -4.90 -10.95 2.06
N ASP A 95 -4.02 -11.53 1.26
CA ASP A 95 -3.48 -12.87 1.48
C ASP A 95 -2.75 -12.96 2.83
N ALA A 96 -1.92 -11.98 3.17
CA ALA A 96 -1.21 -11.91 4.44
C ALA A 96 -2.17 -11.81 5.64
N LEU A 97 -3.20 -10.98 5.54
CA LEU A 97 -4.23 -10.86 6.58
C LEU A 97 -4.98 -12.18 6.78
N LYS A 98 -5.43 -12.82 5.69
CA LYS A 98 -6.17 -14.09 5.76
C LYS A 98 -5.29 -15.28 6.18
N ALA A 99 -4.01 -15.26 5.86
CA ALA A 99 -3.05 -16.25 6.35
C ALA A 99 -2.82 -16.16 7.86
N THR A 100 -2.89 -14.94 8.43
CA THR A 100 -2.75 -14.71 9.87
C THR A 100 -4.01 -15.10 10.64
N SER A 101 -5.17 -14.68 10.17
CA SER A 101 -6.47 -15.05 10.71
C SER A 101 -7.58 -14.84 9.67
N LYS A 102 -8.48 -15.83 9.57
CA LYS A 102 -9.66 -15.69 8.69
C LYS A 102 -10.63 -14.60 9.14
N GLU A 103 -10.56 -14.20 10.42
CA GLU A 103 -11.38 -13.12 10.99
C GLU A 103 -10.87 -11.71 10.62
N ASN A 104 -9.65 -11.61 10.10
CA ASN A 104 -9.11 -10.34 9.65
C ASN A 104 -9.89 -9.81 8.45
N VAL A 105 -10.08 -8.50 8.40
CA VAL A 105 -10.88 -7.82 7.38
C VAL A 105 -10.01 -6.82 6.64
N LEU A 106 -10.22 -6.72 5.33
CA LEU A 106 -9.65 -5.68 4.49
C LEU A 106 -10.76 -4.87 3.84
N TYR A 107 -10.82 -3.58 4.12
CA TYR A 107 -11.70 -2.61 3.46
C TYR A 107 -10.93 -1.84 2.39
N GLY A 108 -11.50 -1.70 1.21
CA GLY A 108 -10.98 -0.84 0.16
C GLY A 108 -11.80 0.46 0.07
N PHE A 109 -11.23 1.61 0.42
CA PHE A 109 -11.90 2.90 0.29
C PHE A 109 -11.87 3.36 -1.16
N LYS A 110 -13.05 3.66 -1.73
CA LYS A 110 -13.22 3.93 -3.15
C LYS A 110 -12.78 5.34 -3.52
N ASN A 111 -12.20 5.45 -4.73
CA ASN A 111 -11.84 6.73 -5.34
C ASN A 111 -10.81 7.56 -4.55
N GLY A 112 -9.94 6.88 -3.81
CA GLY A 112 -8.88 7.52 -3.05
C GLY A 112 -9.31 7.97 -1.65
N PRO A 113 -8.62 8.97 -1.07
CA PRO A 113 -8.89 9.42 0.30
C PRO A 113 -10.32 9.95 0.52
N ILE A 114 -11.00 10.39 -0.54
CA ILE A 114 -12.41 10.80 -0.45
C ILE A 114 -13.30 9.66 0.05
N GLY A 115 -13.00 8.41 -0.34
CA GLY A 115 -13.76 7.25 0.11
C GLY A 115 -13.72 7.07 1.63
N LEU A 116 -12.61 7.41 2.27
CA LEU A 116 -12.50 7.41 3.73
C LEU A 116 -13.37 8.50 4.35
N LEU A 117 -13.39 9.71 3.76
CA LEU A 117 -14.19 10.81 4.27
C LEU A 117 -15.70 10.60 4.09
N GLU A 118 -16.12 9.95 3.01
CA GLU A 118 -17.52 9.67 2.67
C GLU A 118 -18.01 8.32 3.21
N ASP A 119 -17.16 7.58 3.92
CA ASP A 119 -17.45 6.21 4.38
C ASP A 119 -17.89 5.29 3.22
N ASN A 120 -17.25 5.49 2.06
CA ASN A 120 -17.53 4.75 0.82
C ASN A 120 -16.44 3.71 0.57
N TYR A 121 -16.78 2.46 0.81
CA TYR A 121 -15.80 1.36 0.77
C TYR A 121 -16.41 0.08 0.17
N VAL A 122 -15.57 -0.89 -0.03
CA VAL A 122 -15.90 -2.29 -0.28
C VAL A 122 -15.16 -3.16 0.73
N GLU A 123 -15.83 -4.15 1.29
CA GLU A 123 -15.17 -5.23 2.01
C GLU A 123 -14.71 -6.28 1.00
N PHE A 124 -13.43 -6.61 1.02
CA PHE A 124 -12.88 -7.61 0.11
C PHE A 124 -13.17 -9.03 0.59
N ASP A 125 -13.59 -9.84 -0.35
CA ASP A 125 -13.68 -11.29 -0.23
C ASP A 125 -12.79 -11.99 -1.27
N ASP A 126 -12.68 -13.31 -1.18
CA ASP A 126 -11.85 -14.11 -2.08
C ASP A 126 -12.26 -13.91 -3.55
N ALA A 127 -13.55 -13.86 -3.84
CA ALA A 127 -14.07 -13.73 -5.21
C ALA A 127 -13.72 -12.37 -5.82
N TYR A 128 -13.83 -11.30 -5.01
CA TYR A 128 -13.47 -9.95 -5.43
C TYR A 128 -11.97 -9.84 -5.70
N ILE A 129 -11.13 -10.32 -4.79
CA ILE A 129 -9.67 -10.29 -4.92
C ILE A 129 -9.20 -11.14 -6.12
N ASP A 130 -9.75 -12.33 -6.32
CA ASP A 130 -9.35 -13.22 -7.41
C ASP A 130 -9.65 -12.64 -8.79
N ALA A 131 -10.68 -11.81 -8.93
CA ALA A 131 -10.96 -11.11 -10.18
C ALA A 131 -9.81 -10.16 -10.60
N TYR A 132 -9.08 -9.61 -9.64
CA TYR A 132 -7.98 -8.67 -9.86
C TYR A 132 -6.59 -9.25 -9.63
N ARG A 133 -6.51 -10.49 -9.16
CA ARG A 133 -5.24 -11.17 -8.89
C ARG A 133 -4.36 -11.24 -10.12
N ASN A 134 -3.10 -10.81 -9.99
CA ASN A 134 -2.09 -10.78 -11.05
C ASN A 134 -2.48 -9.95 -12.30
N THR A 135 -3.38 -9.00 -12.16
CA THR A 135 -3.76 -8.09 -13.26
C THR A 135 -2.81 -6.91 -13.40
N GLY A 136 -2.10 -6.54 -12.33
CA GLY A 136 -1.10 -5.48 -12.35
C GLY A 136 -1.66 -4.05 -12.49
N GLY A 137 -2.98 -3.86 -12.36
CA GLY A 137 -3.63 -2.56 -12.48
C GLY A 137 -3.64 -1.73 -11.19
N PHE A 138 -4.45 -0.66 -11.20
CA PHE A 138 -4.59 0.30 -10.09
C PHE A 138 -6.04 0.77 -9.90
N ASP A 139 -7.00 0.07 -10.46
CA ASP A 139 -8.40 0.49 -10.55
C ASP A 139 -9.37 -0.34 -9.72
N ILE A 140 -8.88 -1.33 -8.96
CA ILE A 140 -9.71 -2.23 -8.15
C ILE A 140 -10.71 -1.49 -7.22
N ILE A 141 -10.32 -0.36 -6.68
CA ILE A 141 -11.16 0.54 -5.86
C ILE A 141 -11.18 1.97 -6.40
N GLY A 142 -10.61 2.19 -7.58
CA GLY A 142 -10.35 3.54 -8.08
C GLY A 142 -9.27 4.28 -7.27
N SER A 143 -8.79 5.39 -7.79
CA SER A 143 -7.84 6.26 -7.10
C SER A 143 -8.28 7.72 -7.18
N GLY A 144 -7.80 8.55 -6.28
CA GLY A 144 -8.15 9.97 -6.25
C GLY A 144 -7.04 10.83 -5.67
N ARG A 145 -7.15 12.15 -5.89
CA ARG A 145 -6.15 13.15 -5.48
C ARG A 145 -6.63 14.03 -4.31
N THR A 146 -7.74 13.65 -3.67
CA THR A 146 -8.21 14.34 -2.47
C THR A 146 -7.13 14.24 -1.39
N LYS A 147 -6.83 15.37 -0.75
CA LYS A 147 -5.94 15.44 0.41
C LYS A 147 -6.77 15.66 1.67
N LEU A 148 -6.35 15.11 2.78
CA LEU A 148 -6.84 15.46 4.09
C LEU A 148 -5.96 16.62 4.59
N GLU A 149 -6.56 17.80 4.77
CA GLU A 149 -5.82 19.03 5.07
C GLU A 149 -6.36 19.76 6.30
N THR A 150 -7.58 19.42 6.73
CA THR A 150 -8.24 20.12 7.85
C THR A 150 -8.49 19.19 9.03
N GLU A 151 -8.53 19.79 10.22
CA GLU A 151 -8.88 19.11 11.48
C GLU A 151 -10.21 18.35 11.38
N GLU A 152 -11.20 18.94 10.70
CA GLU A 152 -12.51 18.32 10.50
C GLU A 152 -12.41 17.05 9.66
N GLN A 153 -11.58 17.06 8.61
CA GLN A 153 -11.37 15.89 7.75
C GLN A 153 -10.67 14.77 8.52
N PHE A 154 -9.65 15.08 9.31
CA PHE A 154 -8.98 14.10 10.16
C PHE A 154 -9.93 13.53 11.22
N ALA A 155 -10.77 14.36 11.82
CA ALA A 155 -11.77 13.91 12.78
C ALA A 155 -12.83 12.99 12.14
N VAL A 156 -13.24 13.26 10.89
CA VAL A 156 -14.12 12.39 10.14
C VAL A 156 -13.44 11.06 9.86
N ALA A 157 -12.18 11.06 9.39
CA ALA A 157 -11.41 9.85 9.18
C ALA A 157 -11.29 8.99 10.44
N ALA A 158 -11.01 9.62 11.60
CA ALA A 158 -10.94 8.93 12.88
C ALA A 158 -12.28 8.28 13.27
N LYS A 159 -13.41 8.99 13.08
CA LYS A 159 -14.75 8.44 13.33
C LYS A 159 -15.11 7.26 12.43
N VAL A 160 -14.71 7.30 11.15
CA VAL A 160 -14.93 6.17 10.25
C VAL A 160 -14.09 4.97 10.69
N CYS A 161 -12.84 5.20 11.10
CA CYS A 161 -12.00 4.13 11.65
C CYS A 161 -12.61 3.52 12.93
N GLU A 162 -13.07 4.34 13.85
CA GLU A 162 -13.75 3.88 15.07
C GLU A 162 -15.01 3.09 14.75
N LYS A 163 -15.86 3.61 13.86
CA LYS A 163 -17.12 2.97 13.44
C LYS A 163 -16.91 1.54 12.91
N HIS A 164 -15.86 1.32 12.14
CA HIS A 164 -15.58 0.02 11.52
C HIS A 164 -14.55 -0.80 12.30
N GLY A 165 -14.05 -0.30 13.43
CA GLY A 165 -13.01 -0.96 14.22
C GLY A 165 -11.69 -1.11 13.47
N ILE A 166 -11.36 -0.15 12.60
CA ILE A 166 -10.13 -0.18 11.79
C ILE A 166 -8.93 -0.02 12.72
N THR A 167 -7.97 -0.92 12.58
CA THR A 167 -6.73 -0.94 13.36
C THR A 167 -5.55 -0.36 12.60
N ALA A 168 -5.63 -0.34 11.27
CA ALA A 168 -4.60 0.26 10.42
C ALA A 168 -5.18 0.75 9.10
N ILE A 169 -4.56 1.80 8.54
CA ILE A 169 -4.81 2.29 7.18
C ILE A 169 -3.52 2.18 6.37
N VAL A 170 -3.61 1.62 5.16
CA VAL A 170 -2.53 1.56 4.19
C VAL A 170 -2.85 2.51 3.04
N ILE A 171 -1.96 3.48 2.82
CA ILE A 171 -2.09 4.46 1.74
C ILE A 171 -1.04 4.17 0.68
N ILE A 172 -1.50 3.78 -0.50
CA ILE A 172 -0.64 3.45 -1.65
C ILE A 172 -0.65 4.64 -2.60
N GLY A 173 0.47 5.34 -2.72
CA GLY A 173 0.52 6.55 -3.54
C GLY A 173 1.90 7.18 -3.66
N GLY A 174 1.99 8.30 -4.37
CA GLY A 174 3.21 9.07 -4.57
C GLY A 174 3.59 9.92 -3.35
N ASP A 175 4.53 10.85 -3.52
CA ASP A 175 5.09 11.67 -2.44
C ASP A 175 4.04 12.46 -1.67
N ASP A 176 3.15 13.16 -2.37
CA ASP A 176 2.04 13.88 -1.75
C ASP A 176 1.15 12.97 -0.91
N SER A 177 0.89 11.76 -1.39
CA SER A 177 0.05 10.78 -0.69
C SER A 177 0.73 10.24 0.56
N ASN A 178 2.04 10.00 0.51
CA ASN A 178 2.82 9.56 1.66
C ASN A 178 3.01 10.69 2.68
N THR A 179 3.18 11.94 2.22
CA THR A 179 3.17 13.11 3.10
C THR A 179 1.82 13.23 3.82
N ASN A 180 0.72 13.06 3.10
CA ASN A 180 -0.62 13.09 3.70
C ASN A 180 -0.84 11.92 4.67
N ALA A 181 -0.28 10.74 4.38
CA ALA A 181 -0.27 9.60 5.31
C ALA A 181 0.48 9.93 6.60
N ALA A 182 1.63 10.60 6.52
CA ALA A 182 2.38 11.03 7.69
C ALA A 182 1.60 12.03 8.55
N VAL A 183 0.93 13.02 7.93
CA VAL A 183 0.08 13.97 8.66
C VAL A 183 -1.11 13.27 9.34
N LEU A 184 -1.74 12.31 8.66
CA LEU A 184 -2.82 11.51 9.26
C LEU A 184 -2.31 10.65 10.42
N ALA A 185 -1.11 10.05 10.30
CA ALA A 185 -0.48 9.28 11.37
C ALA A 185 -0.21 10.16 12.60
N GLU A 186 0.31 11.37 12.39
CA GLU A 186 0.55 12.35 13.45
C GLU A 186 -0.75 12.73 14.18
N TYR A 187 -1.81 13.01 13.40
CA TYR A 187 -3.12 13.32 13.99
C TYR A 187 -3.65 12.15 14.83
N PHE A 188 -3.58 10.92 14.29
CA PHE A 188 -4.06 9.73 15.00
C PHE A 188 -3.26 9.44 16.27
N ALA A 189 -1.95 9.63 16.24
CA ALA A 189 -1.08 9.49 17.40
C ALA A 189 -1.41 10.55 18.48
N ALA A 190 -1.53 11.82 18.07
CA ALA A 190 -1.88 12.93 18.97
C ALA A 190 -3.24 12.73 19.67
N HIS A 191 -4.19 12.08 19.01
CA HIS A 191 -5.54 11.83 19.52
C HIS A 191 -5.71 10.42 20.12
N ASN A 192 -4.65 9.64 20.23
CA ASN A 192 -4.66 8.29 20.81
C ASN A 192 -5.75 7.37 20.19
N THR A 193 -5.96 7.45 18.87
CA THR A 193 -6.98 6.65 18.19
C THR A 193 -6.66 5.16 18.18
N GLY A 194 -5.39 4.78 18.34
CA GLY A 194 -4.90 3.41 18.24
C GLY A 194 -4.82 2.89 16.80
N VAL A 195 -5.11 3.72 15.79
CA VAL A 195 -5.04 3.35 14.38
C VAL A 195 -3.65 3.65 13.82
N GLN A 196 -3.02 2.64 13.24
CA GLN A 196 -1.73 2.81 12.55
C GLN A 196 -1.95 3.30 11.12
N VAL A 197 -1.03 4.13 10.62
CA VAL A 197 -1.05 4.56 9.22
C VAL A 197 0.27 4.17 8.56
N ILE A 198 0.19 3.46 7.45
CA ILE A 198 1.34 2.94 6.71
C ILE A 198 1.29 3.49 5.28
N GLY A 199 2.31 4.21 4.88
CA GLY A 199 2.52 4.64 3.50
C GLY A 199 3.19 3.54 2.68
N CYS A 200 2.66 3.30 1.47
CA CYS A 200 3.27 2.44 0.46
C CYS A 200 3.69 3.32 -0.72
N PRO A 201 4.95 3.76 -0.80
CA PRO A 201 5.39 4.65 -1.86
C PRO A 201 5.33 3.98 -3.22
N LYS A 202 4.80 4.71 -4.22
CA LYS A 202 4.77 4.31 -5.62
C LYS A 202 5.10 5.48 -6.52
N THR A 203 5.84 5.24 -7.58
CA THR A 203 6.05 6.20 -8.67
C THR A 203 6.45 5.47 -9.94
N ILE A 204 6.01 5.97 -11.09
CA ILE A 204 6.48 5.50 -12.39
C ILE A 204 7.67 6.33 -12.90
N ASP A 205 8.05 7.38 -12.18
CA ASP A 205 9.08 8.34 -12.63
C ASP A 205 10.51 7.86 -12.32
N GLY A 206 10.64 6.83 -11.47
CA GLY A 206 11.94 6.24 -11.12
C GLY A 206 12.77 7.09 -10.16
N ASP A 207 12.17 8.09 -9.53
CA ASP A 207 12.79 9.03 -8.59
C ASP A 207 12.87 8.49 -7.16
N LEU A 208 12.12 7.45 -6.83
CA LEU A 208 12.18 6.77 -5.56
C LEU A 208 13.21 5.64 -5.61
N LYS A 209 14.46 5.97 -5.32
CA LYS A 209 15.59 5.05 -5.31
C LYS A 209 16.58 5.41 -4.22
N ASN A 210 16.99 4.42 -3.43
CA ASN A 210 18.03 4.55 -2.42
C ASN A 210 18.74 3.20 -2.25
N GLU A 211 19.52 3.01 -1.19
CA GLU A 211 20.23 1.77 -0.91
C GLU A 211 19.30 0.57 -0.62
N ASP A 212 18.09 0.82 -0.12
CA ASP A 212 17.09 -0.19 0.22
C ASP A 212 16.06 -0.41 -0.89
N ILE A 213 15.86 0.58 -1.76
CA ILE A 213 14.87 0.57 -2.84
C ILE A 213 15.61 0.62 -4.18
N GLU A 214 15.71 -0.52 -4.83
CA GLU A 214 16.31 -0.62 -6.16
C GLU A 214 15.46 0.08 -7.23
N CYS A 215 14.14 -0.09 -7.14
CA CYS A 215 13.18 0.43 -8.10
C CYS A 215 11.80 0.52 -7.45
N SER A 216 11.11 1.67 -7.60
CA SER A 216 9.73 1.79 -7.15
C SER A 216 8.78 0.94 -8.01
N PHE A 217 7.74 0.37 -7.41
CA PHE A 217 6.79 -0.42 -8.17
C PHE A 217 6.06 0.44 -9.22
N GLY A 218 5.83 -0.15 -10.40
CA GLY A 218 5.25 0.54 -11.55
C GLY A 218 6.27 1.10 -12.54
N PHE A 219 7.47 1.49 -12.12
CA PHE A 219 8.51 2.05 -12.98
C PHE A 219 8.98 1.04 -14.04
N ASP A 220 9.40 -0.15 -13.62
CA ASP A 220 9.91 -1.18 -14.53
C ASP A 220 8.87 -1.60 -15.59
N THR A 221 7.60 -1.76 -15.18
CA THR A 221 6.51 -2.06 -16.09
C THR A 221 6.25 -0.92 -17.08
N ALA A 222 6.26 0.32 -16.61
CA ALA A 222 6.06 1.49 -17.46
C ALA A 222 7.18 1.62 -18.51
N THR A 223 8.44 1.50 -18.10
CA THR A 223 9.59 1.59 -19.00
C THR A 223 9.62 0.45 -20.03
N LYS A 224 9.34 -0.78 -19.62
CA LYS A 224 9.23 -1.93 -20.54
C LYS A 224 8.12 -1.76 -21.57
N THR A 225 6.96 -1.25 -21.14
CA THR A 225 5.85 -0.98 -22.04
C THR A 225 6.22 0.11 -23.06
N CYS A 226 6.83 1.21 -22.61
CA CYS A 226 7.31 2.26 -23.53
C CYS A 226 8.34 1.73 -24.51
N LEU A 227 9.27 0.88 -24.07
CA LEU A 227 10.29 0.28 -24.95
C LEU A 227 9.66 -0.63 -26.02
N LEU A 228 8.67 -1.43 -25.66
CA LEU A 228 7.95 -2.29 -26.62
C LEU A 228 7.25 -1.46 -27.70
N TYR A 229 6.54 -0.40 -27.31
CA TYR A 229 5.86 0.49 -28.27
C TYR A 229 6.83 1.18 -29.21
N THR A 230 7.98 1.65 -28.73
CA THR A 230 8.98 2.31 -29.59
C THR A 230 9.66 1.33 -30.54
N SER A 231 9.88 0.08 -30.14
CA SER A 231 10.47 -0.96 -30.98
C SER A 231 9.50 -1.39 -32.08
N ASP A 232 8.22 -1.59 -31.74
CA ASP A 232 7.16 -2.01 -32.67
C ASP A 232 6.93 -0.92 -33.75
N ALA A 233 6.83 0.34 -33.35
CA ALA A 233 6.71 1.46 -34.29
C ALA A 233 7.93 1.58 -35.23
N ALA A 234 9.14 1.25 -34.79
CA ALA A 234 10.33 1.26 -35.62
C ALA A 234 10.34 0.10 -36.63
N ASP A 235 9.79 -1.06 -36.31
CA ASP A 235 9.68 -2.21 -37.21
C ASP A 235 8.58 -1.99 -38.26
N GLU A 236 7.45 -1.40 -37.91
CA GLU A 236 6.41 -0.98 -38.85
C GLU A 236 6.93 0.04 -39.87
N ALA A 237 7.73 1.02 -39.44
CA ALA A 237 8.32 2.03 -40.31
C ALA A 237 9.33 1.45 -41.32
N ARG A 238 9.88 0.27 -41.07
CA ARG A 238 10.79 -0.46 -42.00
C ARG A 238 10.07 -1.37 -42.98
N SER A 239 8.79 -1.63 -42.79
CA SER A 239 7.98 -2.52 -43.63
C SER A 239 7.21 -1.80 -44.75
N VAL A 240 7.43 -0.48 -44.96
CA VAL A 240 6.80 0.33 -46.01
C VAL A 240 7.79 0.59 -47.16
#